data_df132c8ea43f10d5a4eba7b05f7f5d9f
#
_entry.id   df132c8ea43f10d5a4eba7b05f7f5d9f
#
_cell.length_a   1.000
_cell.length_b   1.000
_cell.length_c   1.000
_cell.angle_alpha   90.00
_cell.angle_beta   90.00
_cell.angle_gamma   90.00
#
_symmetry.space_group_name_H-M   'P 1'
#
loop_
_entity.id
_entity.type
_entity.pdbx_description
1 polymer ?
#
loop_
_entity_poly.entity_id
_entity_poly.type
_entity_poly.pdbx_seq_one_letter_code
_entity_poly.pdbx_strand_id
1 'polypeptide(L)'
;MLFLLFIGLISSQSPYDQLINEKVSEEYCTSVIKNIIGIIEEGYVYSDFLKAPKQPRENYIEKIDLVEELNNVNTTNRTFYDFYIDIQKILLRARDGHFTILANQSPNGFPLISSYFCLPFRFHTYTELDENNNPQAFLIIAPMNFGLNNYPEEKIDKTRKLYQKKILKINGKDPYEYLEEFDKKSAMTCHSLQCRYIRIMGTNYALTLSYYPFKKEELSLAIGFEGEDEIFEISYQFEQMKFSSKEFKSFYLEQQNNYIKYGILPPKIEEVEKNSK
;
A
#
# COMPACT_ATOMS: atom_id res chain seq x y z
N MET A 1 -12.54 -15.15 -54.47
CA MET A 1 -11.36 -14.85 -53.66
C MET A 1 -11.85 -14.27 -52.32
N LEU A 2 -11.98 -15.16 -51.34
CA LEU A 2 -12.51 -14.80 -50.02
C LEU A 2 -11.33 -14.32 -49.15
N PHE A 3 -11.26 -13.03 -48.85
CA PHE A 3 -10.33 -12.51 -47.85
C PHE A 3 -10.92 -12.77 -46.46
N LEU A 4 -10.44 -13.80 -45.79
CA LEU A 4 -10.64 -13.99 -44.36
C LEU A 4 -9.77 -12.95 -43.60
N LEU A 5 -10.41 -11.86 -43.18
CA LEU A 5 -9.87 -10.96 -42.19
C LEU A 5 -9.78 -11.72 -40.85
N PHE A 6 -8.61 -12.25 -40.52
CA PHE A 6 -8.25 -12.61 -39.17
C PHE A 6 -8.09 -11.29 -38.38
N ILE A 7 -9.17 -10.80 -37.79
CA ILE A 7 -9.08 -9.85 -36.73
C ILE A 7 -8.57 -10.67 -35.51
N GLY A 8 -7.27 -10.67 -35.35
CA GLY A 8 -6.66 -11.14 -34.10
C GLY A 8 -7.25 -10.31 -32.99
N LEU A 9 -8.12 -10.90 -32.18
CA LEU A 9 -8.48 -10.39 -30.86
C LEU A 9 -7.17 -10.39 -30.06
N ILE A 10 -6.42 -9.29 -30.17
CA ILE A 10 -5.40 -8.96 -29.18
C ILE A 10 -6.21 -8.69 -27.92
N SER A 11 -6.41 -9.72 -27.11
CA SER A 11 -6.82 -9.59 -25.73
C SER A 11 -5.75 -8.72 -25.07
N SER A 12 -6.02 -7.42 -24.95
CA SER A 12 -5.16 -6.52 -24.17
C SER A 12 -5.34 -6.91 -22.72
N GLN A 13 -4.49 -7.82 -22.23
CA GLN A 13 -4.41 -8.10 -20.80
C GLN A 13 -4.20 -6.77 -20.08
N SER A 14 -4.90 -6.60 -18.96
CA SER A 14 -4.67 -5.42 -18.14
C SER A 14 -3.20 -5.40 -17.66
N PRO A 15 -2.61 -4.23 -17.40
CA PRO A 15 -1.26 -4.16 -16.85
C PRO A 15 -1.09 -4.98 -15.58
N TYR A 16 -2.11 -5.05 -14.73
CA TYR A 16 -2.12 -5.89 -13.55
C TYR A 16 -2.08 -7.38 -13.89
N ASP A 17 -2.87 -7.83 -14.88
CA ASP A 17 -2.87 -9.23 -15.32
C ASP A 17 -1.49 -9.64 -15.90
N GLN A 18 -0.79 -8.73 -16.56
CA GLN A 18 0.57 -8.99 -17.03
C GLN A 18 1.52 -9.23 -15.84
N LEU A 19 1.45 -8.37 -14.81
CA LEU A 19 2.29 -8.50 -13.61
C LEU A 19 2.06 -9.82 -12.87
N ILE A 20 0.80 -10.17 -12.57
CA ILE A 20 0.49 -11.37 -11.78
C ILE A 20 0.77 -12.68 -12.52
N ASN A 21 0.87 -12.63 -13.85
CA ASN A 21 1.18 -13.79 -14.68
C ASN A 21 2.66 -13.86 -15.11
N GLU A 22 3.50 -12.87 -14.77
CA GLU A 22 4.92 -12.84 -15.08
C GLU A 22 5.65 -13.97 -14.35
N LYS A 23 6.12 -14.98 -15.09
CA LYS A 23 6.85 -16.11 -14.51
C LYS A 23 8.31 -15.76 -14.26
N VAL A 24 8.86 -16.28 -13.17
CA VAL A 24 10.28 -16.19 -12.83
C VAL A 24 10.89 -17.57 -12.68
N SER A 25 12.17 -17.69 -12.99
CA SER A 25 12.89 -18.95 -12.82
C SER A 25 13.23 -19.20 -11.35
N GLU A 26 13.41 -20.46 -10.99
CA GLU A 26 13.89 -20.86 -9.67
C GLU A 26 15.27 -20.26 -9.37
N GLU A 27 16.16 -20.21 -10.38
CA GLU A 27 17.48 -19.61 -10.27
C GLU A 27 17.39 -18.10 -9.91
N TYR A 28 16.46 -17.37 -10.54
CA TYR A 28 16.20 -15.96 -10.21
C TYR A 28 15.78 -15.82 -8.75
N CYS A 29 14.76 -16.59 -8.31
CA CYS A 29 14.26 -16.53 -6.94
C CYS A 29 15.36 -16.84 -5.91
N THR A 30 16.12 -17.91 -6.14
CA THR A 30 17.22 -18.34 -5.28
C THR A 30 18.32 -17.28 -5.20
N SER A 31 18.68 -16.68 -6.32
CA SER A 31 19.67 -15.60 -6.38
C SER A 31 19.23 -14.36 -5.60
N VAL A 32 17.97 -13.97 -5.73
CA VAL A 32 17.40 -12.83 -4.99
C VAL A 32 17.44 -13.10 -3.48
N ILE A 33 16.97 -14.27 -3.03
CA ILE A 33 17.01 -14.66 -1.61
C ILE A 33 18.44 -14.63 -1.08
N LYS A 34 19.39 -15.24 -1.79
CA LYS A 34 20.80 -15.27 -1.37
C LYS A 34 21.38 -13.87 -1.21
N ASN A 35 21.07 -12.96 -2.14
CA ASN A 35 21.54 -11.57 -2.06
C ASN A 35 20.94 -10.83 -0.85
N ILE A 36 19.64 -11.04 -0.57
CA ILE A 36 18.98 -10.44 0.60
C ILE A 36 19.60 -10.98 1.89
N ILE A 37 19.79 -12.28 2.00
CA ILE A 37 20.43 -12.91 3.17
C ILE A 37 21.84 -12.33 3.37
N GLY A 38 22.66 -12.20 2.31
CA GLY A 38 23.97 -11.58 2.41
C GLY A 38 23.91 -10.15 2.98
N ILE A 39 22.95 -9.34 2.54
CA ILE A 39 22.75 -7.99 3.10
C ILE A 39 22.35 -8.04 4.58
N ILE A 40 21.50 -9.00 4.97
CA ILE A 40 21.09 -9.16 6.38
C ILE A 40 22.27 -9.56 7.25
N GLU A 41 23.07 -10.54 6.82
CA GLU A 41 24.19 -11.08 7.58
C GLU A 41 25.36 -10.10 7.68
N GLU A 42 25.62 -9.33 6.63
CA GLU A 42 26.76 -8.42 6.56
C GLU A 42 26.46 -7.02 7.10
N GLY A 43 25.21 -6.55 7.04
CA GLY A 43 24.91 -5.14 7.24
C GLY A 43 23.70 -4.79 8.09
N TYR A 44 22.77 -5.72 8.34
CA TYR A 44 21.57 -5.37 9.08
C TYR A 44 21.78 -5.51 10.60
N VAL A 45 22.08 -4.39 11.24
CA VAL A 45 22.47 -4.30 12.66
C VAL A 45 21.39 -4.78 13.65
N TYR A 46 20.13 -4.87 13.25
CA TYR A 46 19.03 -5.31 14.11
C TYR A 46 18.67 -6.79 13.96
N SER A 47 19.36 -7.56 13.13
CA SER A 47 19.02 -8.97 12.87
C SER A 47 19.00 -9.81 14.15
N ASP A 48 20.00 -9.68 15.01
CA ASP A 48 20.07 -10.41 16.30
C ASP A 48 19.02 -9.92 17.32
N PHE A 49 18.68 -8.63 17.26
CA PHE A 49 17.63 -8.07 18.11
C PHE A 49 16.25 -8.66 17.74
N LEU A 50 15.97 -8.88 16.48
CA LEU A 50 14.71 -9.48 16.03
C LEU A 50 14.58 -10.95 16.45
N LYS A 51 15.69 -11.69 16.53
CA LYS A 51 15.70 -13.08 17.01
C LYS A 51 15.35 -13.19 18.50
N ALA A 52 15.70 -12.18 19.29
CA ALA A 52 15.46 -12.16 20.71
C ALA A 52 15.12 -10.76 21.23
N PRO A 53 13.94 -10.20 20.89
CA PRO A 53 13.54 -8.85 21.30
C PRO A 53 13.43 -8.78 22.80
N LYS A 54 14.06 -7.76 23.42
CA LYS A 54 13.98 -7.53 24.86
C LYS A 54 12.62 -6.95 25.24
N GLN A 55 11.95 -7.60 26.22
CA GLN A 55 10.74 -7.09 26.85
C GLN A 55 11.03 -5.79 27.63
N PRO A 56 10.11 -4.83 27.77
CA PRO A 56 8.65 -4.92 27.71
C PRO A 56 8.00 -4.20 26.50
N ARG A 57 8.64 -4.11 25.37
CA ARG A 57 8.03 -3.52 24.16
C ARG A 57 7.26 -4.56 23.37
N GLU A 58 6.58 -5.37 24.06
CA GLU A 58 6.02 -6.69 23.74
C GLU A 58 5.07 -6.72 22.59
N ASN A 59 4.32 -5.66 22.36
CA ASN A 59 3.20 -5.71 21.43
C ASN A 59 3.55 -5.23 20.02
N TYR A 60 4.81 -4.85 19.77
CA TYR A 60 5.14 -4.16 18.52
C TYR A 60 6.21 -4.84 17.67
N ILE A 61 7.01 -5.72 18.28
CA ILE A 61 8.09 -6.41 17.59
C ILE A 61 7.89 -7.91 17.76
N GLU A 62 7.57 -8.58 16.67
CA GLU A 62 7.46 -10.02 16.62
C GLU A 62 8.87 -10.63 16.62
N LYS A 63 9.04 -11.76 17.35
CA LYS A 63 10.27 -12.54 17.22
C LYS A 63 10.34 -13.16 15.84
N ILE A 64 11.41 -12.87 15.11
CA ILE A 64 11.61 -13.37 13.76
C ILE A 64 13.09 -13.63 13.48
N ASP A 65 13.41 -14.76 12.88
CA ASP A 65 14.67 -15.00 12.18
C ASP A 65 14.46 -14.78 10.68
N LEU A 66 14.86 -13.61 10.19
CA LEU A 66 14.67 -13.22 8.79
C LEU A 66 15.39 -14.18 7.83
N VAL A 67 16.57 -14.69 8.21
CA VAL A 67 17.35 -15.61 7.38
C VAL A 67 16.65 -16.96 7.27
N GLU A 68 16.15 -17.49 8.40
CA GLU A 68 15.39 -18.74 8.42
C GLU A 68 14.12 -18.63 7.58
N GLU A 69 13.34 -17.54 7.76
CA GLU A 69 12.09 -17.30 7.03
C GLU A 69 12.34 -17.17 5.52
N LEU A 70 13.40 -16.45 5.12
CA LEU A 70 13.76 -16.30 3.71
C LEU A 70 14.20 -17.62 3.07
N ASN A 71 14.94 -18.47 3.79
CA ASN A 71 15.33 -19.80 3.32
C ASN A 71 14.12 -20.74 3.13
N ASN A 72 13.00 -20.49 3.83
CA ASN A 72 11.78 -21.27 3.71
C ASN A 72 10.84 -20.79 2.58
N VAL A 73 11.19 -19.72 1.86
CA VAL A 73 10.38 -19.23 0.74
C VAL A 73 10.41 -20.21 -0.41
N ASN A 74 9.23 -20.58 -0.91
CA ASN A 74 9.14 -21.43 -2.10
C ASN A 74 9.67 -20.68 -3.34
N THR A 75 10.64 -21.28 -4.03
CA THR A 75 11.27 -20.72 -5.24
C THR A 75 10.79 -21.37 -6.54
N THR A 76 10.04 -22.49 -6.47
CA THR A 76 9.66 -23.26 -7.65
C THR A 76 8.30 -22.85 -8.19
N ASN A 77 8.20 -22.80 -9.52
CA ASN A 77 6.95 -22.49 -10.24
C ASN A 77 6.21 -21.23 -9.77
N ARG A 78 6.96 -20.13 -9.62
CA ARG A 78 6.44 -18.86 -9.10
C ARG A 78 6.11 -17.86 -10.20
N THR A 79 5.15 -16.97 -9.92
CA THR A 79 5.09 -15.67 -10.58
C THR A 79 6.01 -14.69 -9.84
N PHE A 80 6.48 -13.67 -10.55
CA PHE A 80 7.29 -12.62 -9.93
C PHE A 80 6.54 -11.96 -8.76
N TYR A 81 5.25 -11.63 -8.98
CA TYR A 81 4.49 -10.89 -8.00
C TYR A 81 4.20 -11.70 -6.73
N ASP A 82 3.86 -12.99 -6.85
CA ASP A 82 3.70 -13.89 -5.70
C ASP A 82 5.00 -14.03 -4.90
N PHE A 83 6.12 -14.20 -5.60
CA PHE A 83 7.43 -14.27 -4.97
C PHE A 83 7.78 -12.97 -4.27
N TYR A 84 7.56 -11.83 -4.92
CA TYR A 84 7.80 -10.50 -4.36
C TYR A 84 6.95 -10.24 -3.10
N ILE A 85 5.66 -10.61 -3.12
CA ILE A 85 4.76 -10.52 -1.96
C ILE A 85 5.32 -11.31 -0.78
N ASP A 86 5.76 -12.55 -0.99
CA ASP A 86 6.26 -13.40 0.09
C ASP A 86 7.54 -12.81 0.73
N ILE A 87 8.48 -12.36 -0.09
CA ILE A 87 9.68 -11.67 0.39
C ILE A 87 9.32 -10.40 1.18
N GLN A 88 8.46 -9.55 0.63
CA GLN A 88 8.03 -8.33 1.30
C GLN A 88 7.36 -8.62 2.65
N LYS A 89 6.46 -9.59 2.72
CA LYS A 89 5.78 -9.97 3.97
C LYS A 89 6.77 -10.38 5.07
N ILE A 90 7.86 -11.05 4.72
CA ILE A 90 8.91 -11.41 5.68
C ILE A 90 9.66 -10.17 6.16
N LEU A 91 10.16 -9.36 5.23
CA LEU A 91 10.99 -8.19 5.56
C LEU A 91 10.22 -7.13 6.37
N LEU A 92 8.94 -6.96 6.06
CA LEU A 92 8.09 -5.97 6.72
C LEU A 92 7.78 -6.32 8.19
N ARG A 93 7.91 -7.59 8.57
CA ARG A 93 7.80 -8.00 9.99
C ARG A 93 8.94 -7.44 10.85
N ALA A 94 10.06 -7.05 10.25
CA ALA A 94 11.12 -6.33 10.97
C ALA A 94 10.66 -4.95 11.48
N ARG A 95 9.58 -4.39 10.94
CA ARG A 95 9.03 -3.08 11.32
C ARG A 95 10.04 -1.93 11.27
N ASP A 96 11.06 -2.08 10.43
CA ASP A 96 12.09 -1.07 10.22
C ASP A 96 11.90 -0.37 8.87
N GLY A 97 11.64 0.95 8.90
CA GLY A 97 11.42 1.76 7.71
C GLY A 97 12.63 1.91 6.79
N HIS A 98 13.80 1.58 7.29
CA HIS A 98 15.04 1.61 6.52
C HIS A 98 15.38 0.25 5.92
N PHE A 99 14.67 -0.80 6.37
CA PHE A 99 14.88 -2.16 5.91
C PHE A 99 13.70 -2.62 5.06
N THR A 100 13.73 -2.26 3.78
CA THR A 100 12.74 -2.68 2.79
C THR A 100 13.40 -2.88 1.44
N ILE A 101 12.88 -3.78 0.65
CA ILE A 101 13.29 -3.93 -0.74
C ILE A 101 12.33 -3.11 -1.59
N LEU A 102 12.87 -2.12 -2.29
CA LEU A 102 12.15 -1.35 -3.29
C LEU A 102 12.46 -1.91 -4.67
N ALA A 103 11.60 -2.79 -5.17
CA ALA A 103 11.65 -3.12 -6.58
C ALA A 103 11.00 -1.99 -7.38
N ASN A 104 11.79 -1.27 -8.17
CA ASN A 104 11.27 -0.23 -9.05
C ASN A 104 10.44 -0.84 -10.18
N GLN A 105 10.85 -2.01 -10.65
CA GLN A 105 10.21 -2.75 -11.74
C GLN A 105 10.36 -4.26 -11.59
N SER A 106 9.49 -5.01 -12.25
CA SER A 106 9.63 -6.47 -12.40
C SER A 106 10.77 -6.83 -13.36
N PRO A 107 11.19 -8.09 -13.46
CA PRO A 107 12.20 -8.55 -14.42
C PRO A 107 11.88 -8.18 -15.87
N ASN A 108 10.61 -8.16 -16.27
CA ASN A 108 10.17 -7.77 -17.62
C ASN A 108 9.90 -6.26 -17.75
N GLY A 109 10.29 -5.45 -16.74
CA GLY A 109 10.19 -4.00 -16.80
C GLY A 109 8.84 -3.40 -16.40
N PHE A 110 7.94 -4.19 -15.77
CA PHE A 110 6.70 -3.64 -15.24
C PHE A 110 6.98 -2.69 -14.07
N PRO A 111 6.55 -1.42 -14.12
CA PRO A 111 6.91 -0.42 -13.12
C PRO A 111 6.07 -0.57 -11.85
N LEU A 112 6.67 -1.09 -10.77
CA LEU A 112 6.03 -1.28 -9.48
C LEU A 112 5.86 0.04 -8.71
N ILE A 113 6.85 0.94 -8.78
CA ILE A 113 6.87 2.18 -8.01
C ILE A 113 5.77 3.17 -8.43
N SER A 114 5.33 3.11 -9.69
CA SER A 114 4.24 3.93 -10.21
C SER A 114 2.92 3.20 -10.34
N SER A 115 2.82 2.01 -9.76
CA SER A 115 1.61 1.19 -9.79
C SER A 115 1.00 1.10 -8.40
N TYR A 116 -0.32 1.32 -8.32
CA TYR A 116 -1.04 1.48 -7.07
C TYR A 116 -2.35 0.71 -7.09
N PHE A 117 -2.80 0.31 -5.90
CA PHE A 117 -4.21 0.05 -5.64
C PHE A 117 -4.81 1.27 -4.94
N CYS A 118 -5.90 1.82 -5.49
CA CYS A 118 -6.46 3.09 -5.04
C CYS A 118 -7.91 2.96 -4.60
N LEU A 119 -8.29 3.78 -3.60
CA LEU A 119 -9.67 4.07 -3.22
C LEU A 119 -10.05 5.50 -3.65
N PRO A 120 -11.33 5.81 -3.90
CA PRO A 120 -11.80 7.16 -4.23
C PRO A 120 -11.97 8.05 -2.99
N PHE A 121 -11.54 7.59 -1.83
CA PHE A 121 -11.59 8.28 -0.54
C PHE A 121 -10.42 7.84 0.33
N ARG A 122 -10.18 8.60 1.40
CA ARG A 122 -9.27 8.22 2.50
C ARG A 122 -10.06 8.05 3.79
N PHE A 123 -9.57 7.24 4.70
CA PHE A 123 -10.04 7.23 6.07
C PHE A 123 -9.49 8.45 6.83
N HIS A 124 -10.31 9.00 7.70
CA HIS A 124 -9.93 10.13 8.53
C HIS A 124 -10.53 9.96 9.92
N THR A 125 -9.77 10.30 10.95
CA THR A 125 -10.27 10.34 12.31
C THR A 125 -10.95 11.68 12.56
N TYR A 126 -12.15 11.64 13.08
CA TYR A 126 -12.89 12.80 13.54
C TYR A 126 -13.11 12.67 15.05
N THR A 127 -13.12 13.81 15.77
CA THR A 127 -13.33 13.81 17.22
C THR A 127 -14.52 14.73 17.54
N GLU A 128 -15.47 14.17 18.29
CA GLU A 128 -16.60 14.92 18.86
C GLU A 128 -16.53 14.84 20.38
N LEU A 129 -17.22 15.74 21.05
CA LEU A 129 -17.44 15.65 22.50
C LEU A 129 -18.73 14.87 22.76
N ASP A 130 -18.68 13.91 23.67
CA ASP A 130 -19.88 13.25 24.14
C ASP A 130 -20.72 14.15 25.08
N GLU A 131 -21.85 13.66 25.54
CA GLU A 131 -22.77 14.37 26.45
C GLU A 131 -22.08 14.82 27.76
N ASN A 132 -20.97 14.21 28.11
CA ASN A 132 -20.17 14.52 29.31
C ASN A 132 -18.93 15.38 29.00
N ASN A 133 -18.83 15.94 27.77
CA ASN A 133 -17.69 16.68 27.26
C ASN A 133 -16.38 15.86 27.16
N ASN A 134 -16.46 14.53 27.06
CA ASN A 134 -15.29 13.70 26.80
C ASN A 134 -15.07 13.58 25.28
N PRO A 135 -13.81 13.63 24.80
CA PRO A 135 -13.53 13.44 23.38
C PRO A 135 -13.76 11.99 22.96
N GLN A 136 -14.60 11.79 21.96
CA GLN A 136 -14.87 10.52 21.30
C GLN A 136 -14.32 10.56 19.87
N ALA A 137 -13.37 9.70 19.56
CA ALA A 137 -12.81 9.59 18.23
C ALA A 137 -13.54 8.50 17.42
N PHE A 138 -13.84 8.78 16.17
CA PHE A 138 -14.40 7.81 15.24
C PHE A 138 -13.85 7.99 13.84
N LEU A 139 -13.97 6.96 13.02
CA LEU A 139 -13.55 6.97 11.64
C LEU A 139 -14.66 7.48 10.71
N ILE A 140 -14.26 8.28 9.74
CA ILE A 140 -15.08 8.74 8.62
C ILE A 140 -14.34 8.49 7.31
N ILE A 141 -15.03 8.60 6.18
CA ILE A 141 -14.36 8.76 4.88
C ILE A 141 -14.33 10.25 4.49
N ALA A 142 -13.22 10.64 3.88
CA ALA A 142 -12.99 11.99 3.38
C ALA A 142 -12.63 11.97 1.88
N PRO A 143 -12.94 13.06 1.14
CA PRO A 143 -12.70 13.12 -0.28
C PRO A 143 -11.21 12.97 -0.63
N MET A 144 -10.96 12.32 -1.77
CA MET A 144 -9.68 12.26 -2.45
C MET A 144 -9.86 12.59 -3.91
N ASN A 145 -8.87 13.29 -4.48
CA ASN A 145 -8.85 13.61 -5.91
C ASN A 145 -8.06 12.57 -6.74
N PHE A 146 -7.65 11.49 -6.10
CA PHE A 146 -6.84 10.44 -6.70
C PHE A 146 -7.68 9.19 -6.97
N GLY A 147 -7.43 8.51 -8.10
CA GLY A 147 -8.10 7.24 -8.43
C GLY A 147 -9.58 7.35 -8.83
N LEU A 148 -10.16 8.56 -8.89
CA LEU A 148 -11.59 8.73 -9.19
C LEU A 148 -11.98 8.19 -10.57
N ASN A 149 -11.10 8.34 -11.57
CA ASN A 149 -11.38 7.93 -12.95
C ASN A 149 -11.50 6.41 -13.13
N ASN A 150 -11.09 5.63 -12.13
CA ASN A 150 -11.13 4.16 -12.18
C ASN A 150 -12.44 3.58 -11.63
N TYR A 151 -13.35 4.44 -11.17
CA TYR A 151 -14.63 4.03 -10.63
C TYR A 151 -15.78 4.52 -11.50
N PRO A 152 -16.87 3.73 -11.61
CA PRO A 152 -18.11 4.19 -12.21
C PRO A 152 -18.66 5.42 -11.46
N GLU A 153 -19.25 6.38 -12.19
CA GLU A 153 -19.75 7.62 -11.61
C GLU A 153 -20.79 7.37 -10.50
N GLU A 154 -21.65 6.38 -10.67
CA GLU A 154 -22.61 5.95 -9.64
C GLU A 154 -21.92 5.60 -8.32
N LYS A 155 -20.77 4.90 -8.39
CA LYS A 155 -20.00 4.52 -7.20
C LYS A 155 -19.38 5.75 -6.54
N ILE A 156 -18.89 6.69 -7.35
CA ILE A 156 -18.36 7.98 -6.87
C ILE A 156 -19.44 8.79 -6.18
N ASP A 157 -20.62 8.89 -6.78
CA ASP A 157 -21.74 9.64 -6.20
C ASP A 157 -22.26 9.00 -4.90
N LYS A 158 -22.32 7.68 -4.83
CA LYS A 158 -22.63 6.97 -3.58
C LYS A 158 -21.57 7.28 -2.52
N THR A 159 -20.29 7.26 -2.88
CA THR A 159 -19.19 7.62 -1.97
C THR A 159 -19.33 9.04 -1.42
N ARG A 160 -19.64 10.02 -2.29
CA ARG A 160 -19.81 11.42 -1.89
C ARG A 160 -20.92 11.62 -0.85
N LYS A 161 -22.02 10.87 -0.95
CA LYS A 161 -23.12 10.89 0.03
C LYS A 161 -22.73 10.33 1.40
N LEU A 162 -21.66 9.54 1.45
CA LEU A 162 -21.17 8.90 2.67
C LEU A 162 -20.04 9.69 3.35
N TYR A 163 -19.56 10.78 2.74
CA TYR A 163 -18.56 11.64 3.36
C TYR A 163 -19.02 12.17 4.71
N GLN A 164 -18.09 12.18 5.67
CA GLN A 164 -18.28 12.61 7.05
C GLN A 164 -19.25 11.73 7.89
N LYS A 165 -19.87 10.70 7.31
CA LYS A 165 -20.62 9.74 8.12
C LYS A 165 -19.67 8.85 8.91
N LYS A 166 -20.03 8.59 10.17
CA LYS A 166 -19.30 7.71 11.06
C LYS A 166 -19.31 6.28 10.53
N ILE A 167 -18.14 5.67 10.48
CA ILE A 167 -18.00 4.26 10.14
C ILE A 167 -18.25 3.43 11.39
N LEU A 168 -19.19 2.50 11.29
CA LEU A 168 -19.55 1.58 12.38
C LEU A 168 -18.79 0.25 12.26
N LYS A 169 -18.58 -0.23 11.01
CA LYS A 169 -17.88 -1.50 10.74
C LYS A 169 -17.12 -1.44 9.42
N ILE A 170 -16.01 -2.17 9.35
CA ILE A 170 -15.29 -2.46 8.10
C ILE A 170 -15.09 -3.98 8.05
N ASN A 171 -15.61 -4.64 6.99
CA ASN A 171 -15.59 -6.09 6.85
C ASN A 171 -16.13 -6.83 8.09
N GLY A 172 -17.20 -6.30 8.69
CA GLY A 172 -17.86 -6.84 9.86
C GLY A 172 -17.18 -6.57 11.22
N LYS A 173 -15.98 -5.96 11.22
CA LYS A 173 -15.17 -5.66 12.42
C LYS A 173 -15.33 -4.21 12.87
N ASP A 174 -14.92 -3.94 14.11
CA ASP A 174 -14.70 -2.59 14.58
C ASP A 174 -13.69 -1.88 13.64
N PRO A 175 -13.90 -0.61 13.29
CA PRO A 175 -13.04 0.10 12.35
C PRO A 175 -11.55 0.15 12.77
N TYR A 176 -11.27 0.30 14.05
CA TYR A 176 -9.88 0.35 14.55
C TYR A 176 -9.25 -1.04 14.60
N GLU A 177 -10.04 -2.08 14.94
CA GLU A 177 -9.61 -3.47 14.86
C GLU A 177 -9.24 -3.85 13.41
N TYR A 178 -10.07 -3.45 12.45
CA TYR A 178 -9.77 -3.64 11.03
C TYR A 178 -8.45 -2.96 10.64
N LEU A 179 -8.25 -1.69 11.03
CA LEU A 179 -7.02 -0.97 10.72
C LEU A 179 -5.78 -1.61 11.36
N GLU A 180 -5.90 -2.16 12.58
CA GLU A 180 -4.80 -2.88 13.21
C GLU A 180 -4.43 -4.17 12.47
N GLU A 181 -5.43 -4.92 12.01
CA GLU A 181 -5.17 -6.12 11.20
C GLU A 181 -4.60 -5.78 9.82
N PHE A 182 -5.10 -4.70 9.21
CA PHE A 182 -4.56 -4.20 7.96
C PHE A 182 -3.09 -3.79 8.13
N ASP A 183 -2.74 -3.13 9.24
CA ASP A 183 -1.37 -2.79 9.58
C ASP A 183 -0.46 -4.01 9.72
N LYS A 184 -0.94 -5.09 10.34
CA LYS A 184 -0.16 -6.33 10.48
C LYS A 184 0.20 -6.95 9.13
N LYS A 185 -0.65 -6.77 8.13
CA LYS A 185 -0.46 -7.27 6.76
C LYS A 185 0.27 -6.28 5.85
N SER A 186 0.26 -5.01 6.20
CA SER A 186 0.85 -3.94 5.41
C SER A 186 2.27 -3.64 5.84
N ALA A 187 2.99 -2.98 4.97
CA ALA A 187 4.38 -2.60 5.14
C ALA A 187 4.61 -1.45 6.14
N MET A 188 3.78 -1.29 7.14
CA MET A 188 3.95 -0.17 8.04
C MET A 188 5.22 -0.31 8.88
N THR A 189 6.17 0.53 8.56
CA THR A 189 7.56 0.55 9.04
C THR A 189 7.72 1.25 10.38
N CYS A 190 6.65 1.41 11.15
CA CYS A 190 6.69 2.09 12.43
C CYS A 190 6.55 1.10 13.58
N HIS A 191 7.43 1.22 14.58
CA HIS A 191 7.34 0.41 15.79
C HIS A 191 6.19 0.85 16.71
N SER A 192 5.87 2.15 16.75
CA SER A 192 4.79 2.64 17.63
C SER A 192 3.42 2.49 16.97
N LEU A 193 2.45 1.99 17.73
CA LEU A 193 1.08 1.82 17.27
C LEU A 193 0.48 3.15 16.78
N GLN A 194 0.74 4.24 17.48
CA GLN A 194 0.25 5.56 17.09
C GLN A 194 0.80 6.01 15.74
N CYS A 195 2.10 5.81 15.48
CA CYS A 195 2.70 6.11 14.18
C CYS A 195 2.07 5.26 13.07
N ARG A 196 1.78 3.99 13.35
CA ARG A 196 1.14 3.08 12.41
C ARG A 196 -0.26 3.55 12.03
N TYR A 197 -1.08 3.94 13.00
CA TYR A 197 -2.42 4.49 12.73
C TYR A 197 -2.36 5.76 11.88
N ILE A 198 -1.47 6.69 12.19
CA ILE A 198 -1.32 7.93 11.40
C ILE A 198 -0.96 7.59 9.94
N ARG A 199 -0.04 6.65 9.73
CA ARG A 199 0.35 6.23 8.39
C ARG A 199 -0.76 5.51 7.64
N ILE A 200 -1.42 4.53 8.26
CA ILE A 200 -2.53 3.83 7.64
C ILE A 200 -3.61 4.81 7.18
N MET A 201 -4.03 5.73 8.05
CA MET A 201 -5.02 6.73 7.69
C MET A 201 -4.55 7.68 6.58
N GLY A 202 -3.26 8.00 6.55
CA GLY A 202 -2.68 8.88 5.53
C GLY A 202 -2.42 8.23 4.18
N THR A 203 -2.23 6.90 4.12
CA THR A 203 -1.75 6.21 2.91
C THR A 203 -2.67 5.13 2.37
N ASN A 204 -3.68 4.71 3.13
CA ASN A 204 -4.56 3.61 2.75
C ASN A 204 -5.39 3.82 1.47
N TYR A 205 -5.46 5.03 0.97
CA TYR A 205 -6.16 5.35 -0.28
C TYR A 205 -5.34 5.02 -1.54
N ALA A 206 -4.01 4.91 -1.40
CA ALA A 206 -3.11 4.60 -2.51
C ALA A 206 -1.99 3.65 -2.02
N LEU A 207 -2.17 2.36 -2.29
CA LEU A 207 -1.25 1.31 -1.88
C LEU A 207 -0.28 1.03 -3.03
N THR A 208 0.90 1.62 -2.97
CA THR A 208 1.96 1.37 -3.96
C THR A 208 2.40 -0.09 -3.93
N LEU A 209 2.48 -0.74 -5.08
CA LEU A 209 2.86 -2.15 -5.17
C LEU A 209 4.27 -2.42 -4.60
N SER A 210 5.15 -1.41 -4.65
CA SER A 210 6.50 -1.52 -4.07
C SER A 210 6.52 -1.65 -2.55
N TYR A 211 5.50 -1.13 -1.86
CA TYR A 211 5.47 -1.09 -0.40
C TYR A 211 4.39 -1.97 0.21
N TYR A 212 3.33 -2.25 -0.55
CA TYR A 212 2.13 -2.93 -0.05
C TYR A 212 1.91 -4.22 -0.81
N PRO A 213 2.35 -5.35 -0.26
CA PRO A 213 2.31 -6.66 -0.92
C PRO A 213 0.92 -7.29 -0.83
N PHE A 214 -0.09 -6.63 -1.40
CA PHE A 214 -1.45 -7.15 -1.45
C PHE A 214 -1.80 -7.75 -2.80
N LYS A 215 -2.62 -8.78 -2.77
CA LYS A 215 -3.35 -9.25 -3.95
C LYS A 215 -4.65 -8.46 -4.09
N LYS A 216 -5.13 -8.28 -5.31
CA LYS A 216 -6.35 -7.51 -5.59
C LYS A 216 -7.57 -8.05 -4.84
N GLU A 217 -7.65 -9.37 -4.67
CA GLU A 217 -8.73 -10.07 -3.97
C GLU A 217 -8.79 -9.74 -2.48
N GLU A 218 -7.66 -9.35 -1.89
CA GLU A 218 -7.55 -8.96 -0.48
C GLU A 218 -8.01 -7.52 -0.22
N LEU A 219 -8.30 -6.75 -1.28
CA LEU A 219 -8.54 -5.31 -1.23
C LEU A 219 -10.01 -4.93 -1.46
N SER A 220 -10.95 -5.76 -0.98
CA SER A 220 -12.39 -5.45 -0.97
C SER A 220 -12.82 -5.01 0.43
N LEU A 221 -13.65 -3.95 0.47
CA LEU A 221 -14.18 -3.37 1.68
C LEU A 221 -15.70 -3.44 1.68
N ALA A 222 -16.26 -3.89 2.81
CA ALA A 222 -17.68 -3.81 3.13
C ALA A 222 -17.82 -2.89 4.33
N ILE A 223 -18.30 -1.64 4.12
CA ILE A 223 -18.31 -0.58 5.13
C ILE A 223 -19.75 -0.29 5.56
N GLY A 224 -20.02 -0.42 6.86
CA GLY A 224 -21.27 0.02 7.48
C GLY A 224 -21.12 1.43 8.05
N PHE A 225 -22.05 2.30 7.69
CA PHE A 225 -22.10 3.69 8.15
C PHE A 225 -23.27 3.96 9.07
N GLU A 226 -23.11 4.89 9.98
CA GLU A 226 -24.18 5.38 10.85
C GLU A 226 -25.33 6.00 10.03
N GLY A 227 -26.56 5.57 10.34
CA GLY A 227 -27.78 6.04 9.64
C GLY A 227 -27.97 5.45 8.24
N GLU A 228 -27.20 4.43 7.85
CA GLU A 228 -27.37 3.69 6.62
C GLU A 228 -27.73 2.21 6.93
N ASP A 229 -28.77 1.72 6.29
CA ASP A 229 -29.19 0.31 6.41
C ASP A 229 -28.38 -0.61 5.51
N GLU A 230 -27.83 -0.06 4.42
CA GLU A 230 -27.06 -0.81 3.43
C GLU A 230 -25.57 -0.77 3.72
N ILE A 231 -24.92 -1.92 3.56
CA ILE A 231 -23.46 -2.01 3.54
C ILE A 231 -22.94 -1.43 2.23
N PHE A 232 -21.95 -0.54 2.33
CA PHE A 232 -21.27 0.03 1.17
C PHE A 232 -20.10 -0.86 0.76
N GLU A 233 -20.22 -1.55 -0.35
CA GLU A 233 -19.18 -2.40 -0.91
C GLU A 233 -18.34 -1.65 -1.92
N ILE A 234 -17.02 -1.70 -1.76
CA ILE A 234 -16.04 -1.11 -2.68
C ILE A 234 -14.75 -1.92 -2.67
N SER A 235 -14.11 -2.03 -3.83
CA SER A 235 -12.79 -2.65 -3.95
C SER A 235 -11.78 -1.62 -4.43
N TYR A 236 -10.55 -1.72 -3.97
CA TYR A 236 -9.46 -0.95 -4.53
C TYR A 236 -9.34 -1.20 -6.03
N GLN A 237 -9.09 -0.17 -6.80
CA GLN A 237 -8.83 -0.27 -8.23
C GLN A 237 -7.34 -0.12 -8.52
N PHE A 238 -6.86 -0.93 -9.46
CA PHE A 238 -5.49 -0.82 -9.92
C PHE A 238 -5.33 0.42 -10.79
N GLU A 239 -4.28 1.18 -10.52
CA GLU A 239 -3.90 2.36 -11.30
C GLU A 239 -2.40 2.37 -11.55
N GLN A 240 -2.02 2.69 -12.78
CA GLN A 240 -0.64 2.91 -13.16
C GLN A 240 -0.46 4.37 -13.56
N MET A 241 0.26 5.12 -12.73
CA MET A 241 0.56 6.51 -13.05
C MET A 241 1.66 6.59 -14.11
N LYS A 242 1.30 7.17 -15.23
CA LYS A 242 2.27 7.56 -16.28
C LYS A 242 2.69 9.00 -16.00
N PHE A 243 3.72 9.17 -15.19
CA PHE A 243 4.27 10.50 -14.99
C PHE A 243 5.08 10.92 -16.22
N SER A 244 4.60 11.92 -16.95
CA SER A 244 5.53 12.73 -17.73
C SER A 244 6.32 13.64 -16.77
N SER A 245 7.55 14.00 -17.11
CA SER A 245 8.37 14.92 -16.29
C SER A 245 7.67 16.25 -16.02
N LYS A 246 6.77 16.67 -16.91
CA LYS A 246 5.96 17.89 -16.80
C LYS A 246 4.81 17.72 -15.78
N GLU A 247 4.16 16.57 -15.74
CA GLU A 247 3.08 16.28 -14.79
C GLU A 247 3.60 16.05 -13.38
N PHE A 248 4.76 15.43 -13.23
CA PHE A 248 5.44 15.32 -11.94
C PHE A 248 5.77 16.71 -11.37
N LYS A 249 6.27 17.63 -12.19
CA LYS A 249 6.54 19.00 -11.77
C LYS A 249 5.26 19.76 -11.38
N SER A 250 4.16 19.55 -12.12
CA SER A 250 2.85 20.13 -11.81
C SER A 250 2.27 19.56 -10.50
N PHE A 251 2.31 18.26 -10.31
CA PHE A 251 1.88 17.59 -9.09
C PHE A 251 2.68 18.07 -7.87
N TYR A 252 4.02 18.19 -8.01
CA TYR A 252 4.88 18.68 -6.95
C TYR A 252 4.60 20.14 -6.57
N LEU A 253 4.34 21.00 -7.56
CA LEU A 253 3.96 22.39 -7.35
C LEU A 253 2.58 22.55 -6.70
N GLU A 254 1.63 21.69 -7.04
CA GLU A 254 0.31 21.64 -6.40
C GLU A 254 0.41 21.18 -4.94
N GLN A 255 1.23 20.18 -4.65
CA GLN A 255 1.54 19.77 -3.28
C GLN A 255 2.20 20.91 -2.49
N GLN A 256 3.16 21.64 -3.06
CA GLN A 256 3.79 22.78 -2.42
C GLN A 256 2.78 23.90 -2.10
N ASN A 257 1.89 24.22 -3.02
CA ASN A 257 0.85 25.22 -2.78
C ASN A 257 -0.12 24.81 -1.66
N ASN A 258 -0.41 23.50 -1.55
CA ASN A 258 -1.19 22.96 -0.45
C ASN A 258 -0.46 23.04 0.90
N TYR A 259 0.87 22.77 0.92
CA TYR A 259 1.69 22.92 2.13
C TYR A 259 1.77 24.39 2.59
N ILE A 260 1.94 25.34 1.68
CA ILE A 260 1.96 26.77 1.98
C ILE A 260 0.61 27.22 2.57
N LYS A 261 -0.49 26.73 2.03
CA LYS A 261 -1.85 27.05 2.50
C LYS A 261 -2.12 26.56 3.93
N TYR A 262 -1.47 25.48 4.36
CA TYR A 262 -1.64 24.85 5.67
C TYR A 262 -0.47 25.12 6.66
N GLY A 263 0.47 26.03 6.32
CA GLY A 263 1.54 26.47 7.22
C GLY A 263 2.69 25.49 7.42
N ILE A 264 2.83 24.50 6.53
CA ILE A 264 3.94 23.55 6.53
C ILE A 264 4.95 23.99 5.47
N LEU A 265 6.20 24.30 5.88
CA LEU A 265 7.25 24.73 4.93
C LEU A 265 7.74 23.55 4.07
N PRO A 266 7.67 23.63 2.74
CA PRO A 266 8.23 22.60 1.86
C PRO A 266 9.75 22.68 1.77
N PRO A 267 10.45 21.58 1.44
CA PRO A 267 11.87 21.63 1.11
C PRO A 267 12.11 22.50 -0.13
N LYS A 268 13.20 23.27 -0.14
CA LYS A 268 13.54 24.15 -1.26
C LYS A 268 13.84 23.34 -2.53
N ILE A 269 13.23 23.73 -3.64
CA ILE A 269 13.37 23.07 -4.97
C ILE A 269 14.82 22.95 -5.43
N GLU A 270 15.70 23.88 -5.05
CA GLU A 270 17.11 23.91 -5.44
C GLU A 270 17.94 22.70 -4.95
N GLU A 271 17.47 21.99 -3.90
CA GLU A 271 18.14 20.79 -3.37
C GLU A 271 17.73 19.51 -4.13
N VAL A 272 16.56 19.49 -4.74
CA VAL A 272 16.05 18.32 -5.46
C VAL A 272 16.66 18.21 -6.86
N GLU A 273 16.92 19.35 -7.53
CA GLU A 273 17.54 19.37 -8.86
C GLU A 273 19.04 19.01 -8.85
N LYS A 274 19.73 19.18 -7.71
CA LYS A 274 21.15 18.78 -7.56
C LYS A 274 21.36 17.28 -7.37
N ASN A 275 20.34 16.57 -6.88
CA ASN A 275 20.42 15.14 -6.58
C ASN A 275 19.85 14.26 -7.72
N SER A 276 19.34 14.84 -8.79
CA SER A 276 18.79 14.14 -9.97
C SER A 276 19.69 14.15 -11.21
N LYS A 277 20.95 14.61 -11.04
CA LYS A 277 22.04 14.48 -12.01
C LYS A 277 23.06 13.49 -11.45
#